data_0616674f73e4462047ae0627df4d5c15
#
_entry.id   0616674f73e4462047ae0627df4d5c15
#
_cell.length_a   1.000
_cell.length_b   1.000
_cell.length_c   1.000
_cell.angle_alpha   90.00
_cell.angle_beta   90.00
_cell.angle_gamma   90.00
#
_symmetry.space_group_name_H-M   'P 1'
#
loop_
_entity.id
_entity.type
_entity.pdbx_description
1 polymer ?
#
loop_
_entity_poly.entity_id
_entity_poly.type
_entity_poly.pdbx_seq_one_letter_code
_entity_poly.pdbx_strand_id
1 'polypeptide(L)'
;NNVKSVTENPLSTPLFGYVGYKPCKNLAVGVSITNPAGNSIKWPANWAGATFIQEISLKVFSVQPTVSYKFGDVVSLGAGLMIDFGSFSLNKALLPVGAFDAVGQLMPQLAPAIGSFAGQNPANLLLDGKSKVSIGYNLGVMVNVSKKITLGASYRSKVNLSVEGGDAKVAYAND
;
A
#
# COMPACT_ATOMS: atom_id res chain seq x y z
N ASN A 1 9.99 10.73 -31.23
CA ASN A 1 9.93 9.30 -30.89
C ASN A 1 9.03 9.13 -29.66
N ASN A 2 7.83 8.57 -29.87
CA ASN A 2 6.94 8.23 -28.78
C ASN A 2 7.41 6.88 -28.18
N VAL A 3 8.14 6.92 -27.07
CA VAL A 3 8.48 5.73 -26.30
C VAL A 3 7.25 5.35 -25.48
N LYS A 4 6.62 4.24 -25.82
CA LYS A 4 5.54 3.65 -25.01
C LYS A 4 6.17 2.75 -23.94
N SER A 5 5.88 3.01 -22.69
CA SER A 5 6.19 2.11 -21.59
C SER A 5 4.87 1.62 -20.97
N VAL A 6 4.79 0.34 -20.67
CA VAL A 6 3.63 -0.31 -20.05
C VAL A 6 4.03 -0.73 -18.64
N THR A 7 3.16 -0.55 -17.67
CA THR A 7 3.38 -0.99 -16.30
C THR A 7 3.33 -2.52 -16.19
N GLU A 8 4.22 -3.09 -15.40
CA GLU A 8 4.28 -4.51 -15.06
C GLU A 8 3.71 -4.72 -13.66
N ASN A 9 2.44 -4.36 -13.46
CA ASN A 9 1.85 -4.40 -12.14
C ASN A 9 1.68 -5.85 -11.67
N PRO A 10 2.13 -6.20 -10.45
CA PRO A 10 1.85 -7.49 -9.87
C PRO A 10 0.35 -7.64 -9.60
N LEU A 11 -0.13 -8.87 -9.66
CA LEU A 11 -1.51 -9.20 -9.29
C LEU A 11 -1.74 -8.79 -7.83
N SER A 12 -2.69 -7.89 -7.61
CA SER A 12 -3.09 -7.47 -6.27
C SER A 12 -4.33 -8.24 -5.85
N THR A 13 -4.21 -9.00 -4.77
CA THR A 13 -5.33 -9.74 -4.16
C THR A 13 -5.68 -9.07 -2.83
N PRO A 14 -6.67 -8.16 -2.80
CA PRO A 14 -7.12 -7.61 -1.53
C PRO A 14 -7.75 -8.73 -0.69
N LEU A 15 -7.23 -8.89 0.52
CA LEU A 15 -7.77 -9.83 1.50
C LEU A 15 -8.77 -9.11 2.39
N PHE A 16 -9.96 -9.69 2.55
CA PHE A 16 -10.90 -9.28 3.57
C PHE A 16 -11.59 -10.51 4.16
N GLY A 17 -11.83 -10.45 5.45
CA GLY A 17 -12.54 -11.48 6.19
C GLY A 17 -13.19 -10.85 7.41
N TYR A 18 -14.27 -11.45 7.85
CA TYR A 18 -14.94 -11.04 9.07
C TYR A 18 -15.60 -12.21 9.76
N VAL A 19 -15.64 -12.14 11.08
CA VAL A 19 -16.36 -13.09 11.93
C VAL A 19 -17.21 -12.28 12.89
N GLY A 20 -18.46 -12.66 13.03
CA GLY A 20 -19.40 -12.04 13.96
C GLY A 20 -20.10 -13.06 14.81
N TYR A 21 -20.41 -12.67 16.04
CA TYR A 21 -21.16 -13.45 17.01
C TYR A 21 -22.25 -12.60 17.68
N LYS A 22 -23.40 -13.20 17.89
CA LYS A 22 -24.54 -12.60 18.59
C LYS A 22 -24.75 -13.27 19.93
N PRO A 23 -24.16 -12.76 21.02
CA PRO A 23 -24.38 -13.33 22.35
C PRO A 23 -25.81 -13.19 22.84
N CYS A 24 -26.54 -12.17 22.40
CA CYS A 24 -27.96 -12.00 22.69
C CYS A 24 -28.69 -11.27 21.53
N LYS A 25 -30.04 -11.16 21.64
CA LYS A 25 -30.86 -10.60 20.55
C LYS A 25 -30.46 -9.19 20.12
N ASN A 26 -29.95 -8.41 21.05
CA ASN A 26 -29.70 -6.98 20.85
C ASN A 26 -28.22 -6.63 20.70
N LEU A 27 -27.31 -7.54 21.04
CA LEU A 27 -25.86 -7.31 21.01
C LEU A 27 -25.22 -8.18 19.95
N ALA A 28 -24.34 -7.59 19.13
CA ALA A 28 -23.48 -8.32 18.26
C ALA A 28 -22.04 -7.81 18.41
N VAL A 29 -21.09 -8.73 18.35
CA VAL A 29 -19.65 -8.45 18.37
C VAL A 29 -19.02 -9.11 17.15
N GLY A 30 -17.94 -8.53 16.66
CA GLY A 30 -17.26 -9.07 15.50
C GLY A 30 -15.84 -8.55 15.37
N VAL A 31 -15.09 -9.21 14.50
CA VAL A 31 -13.75 -8.80 14.10
C VAL A 31 -13.67 -8.90 12.59
N SER A 32 -13.15 -7.88 11.97
CA SER A 32 -12.80 -7.91 10.55
C SER A 32 -11.31 -7.71 10.33
N ILE A 33 -10.80 -8.32 9.26
CA ILE A 33 -9.46 -8.10 8.72
C ILE A 33 -9.66 -7.60 7.30
N THR A 34 -9.09 -6.44 7.00
CA THR A 34 -9.26 -5.80 5.69
C THR A 34 -7.96 -5.14 5.23
N ASN A 35 -7.88 -4.90 3.93
CA ASN A 35 -6.85 -4.04 3.32
C ASN A 35 -7.48 -2.69 2.96
N PRO A 36 -7.50 -1.70 3.87
CA PRO A 36 -8.12 -0.40 3.59
C PRO A 36 -7.38 0.41 2.53
N ALA A 37 -6.09 0.17 2.35
CA ALA A 37 -5.28 0.79 1.32
C ALA A 37 -4.22 -0.19 0.82
N GLY A 38 -4.08 -0.25 -0.48
CA GLY A 38 -3.05 -1.02 -1.16
C GLY A 38 -2.88 -0.49 -2.56
N ASN A 39 -1.66 -0.13 -2.92
CA ASN A 39 -1.30 0.26 -4.27
C ASN A 39 0.11 -0.27 -4.57
N SER A 40 0.27 -0.84 -5.74
CA SER A 40 1.57 -1.28 -6.24
C SER A 40 1.66 -0.91 -7.70
N ILE A 41 2.70 -0.19 -8.05
CA ILE A 41 3.01 0.17 -9.42
C ILE A 41 4.44 -0.25 -9.69
N LYS A 42 4.65 -0.97 -10.78
CA LYS A 42 5.97 -1.40 -11.24
C LYS A 42 6.15 -1.03 -12.70
N TRP A 43 7.26 -0.43 -13.00
CA TRP A 43 7.71 -0.09 -14.34
C TRP A 43 8.89 -0.97 -14.75
N PRO A 44 9.06 -1.26 -16.05
CA PRO A 44 10.24 -1.95 -16.54
C PRO A 44 11.55 -1.26 -16.13
N ALA A 45 12.62 -2.06 -15.96
CA ALA A 45 13.90 -1.52 -15.52
C ALA A 45 14.49 -0.49 -16.50
N ASN A 46 14.17 -0.61 -17.78
CA ASN A 46 14.61 0.29 -18.85
C ASN A 46 13.68 1.48 -19.11
N TRP A 47 12.72 1.73 -18.23
CA TRP A 47 11.83 2.88 -18.38
C TRP A 47 12.59 4.20 -18.21
N ALA A 48 12.32 5.17 -19.09
CA ALA A 48 13.00 6.45 -19.09
C ALA A 48 12.84 7.26 -17.78
N GLY A 49 11.76 7.02 -17.02
CA GLY A 49 11.50 7.67 -15.72
C GLY A 49 11.97 6.84 -14.52
N ALA A 50 12.81 5.82 -14.68
CA ALA A 50 13.26 4.95 -13.59
C ALA A 50 13.99 5.70 -12.47
N THR A 51 14.60 6.85 -12.75
CA THR A 51 15.22 7.74 -11.75
C THR A 51 14.22 8.43 -10.85
N PHE A 52 12.98 8.60 -11.29
CA PHE A 52 11.91 9.14 -10.45
C PHE A 52 11.27 8.03 -9.63
N ILE A 53 10.85 6.96 -10.30
CA ILE A 53 10.19 5.82 -9.69
C ILE A 53 10.28 4.60 -10.62
N GLN A 54 10.67 3.46 -10.09
CA GLN A 54 10.63 2.19 -10.80
C GLN A 54 9.59 1.28 -10.20
N GLU A 55 9.53 1.20 -8.87
CA GLU A 55 8.52 0.44 -8.17
C GLU A 55 8.10 1.17 -6.89
N ILE A 56 6.81 1.22 -6.63
CA ILE A 56 6.26 1.64 -5.34
C ILE A 56 5.22 0.61 -4.92
N SER A 57 5.29 0.22 -3.68
CA SER A 57 4.30 -0.67 -3.07
C SER A 57 3.91 -0.13 -1.71
N LEU A 58 2.62 0.08 -1.53
CA LEU A 58 2.02 0.43 -0.25
C LEU A 58 1.00 -0.65 0.09
N LYS A 59 1.12 -1.25 1.26
CA LYS A 59 0.16 -2.23 1.77
C LYS A 59 -0.23 -1.85 3.19
N VAL A 60 -1.52 -1.70 3.43
CA VAL A 60 -2.07 -1.42 4.76
C VAL A 60 -3.05 -2.52 5.11
N PHE A 61 -2.89 -3.10 6.28
CA PHE A 61 -3.80 -4.05 6.88
C PHE A 61 -4.48 -3.42 8.09
N SER A 62 -5.75 -3.70 8.26
CA SER A 62 -6.55 -3.24 9.38
C SER A 62 -7.23 -4.42 10.04
N VAL A 63 -7.07 -4.52 11.35
CA VAL A 63 -7.85 -5.41 12.22
C VAL A 63 -8.84 -4.55 12.98
N GLN A 64 -10.12 -4.88 12.88
CA GLN A 64 -11.17 -4.04 13.42
C GLN A 64 -12.14 -4.85 14.27
N PRO A 65 -11.91 -4.97 15.60
CA PRO A 65 -12.94 -5.39 16.54
C PRO A 65 -14.07 -4.37 16.59
N THR A 66 -15.30 -4.87 16.58
CA THR A 66 -16.52 -4.05 16.50
C THR A 66 -17.57 -4.61 17.45
N VAL A 67 -18.32 -3.72 18.06
CA VAL A 67 -19.51 -4.04 18.85
C VAL A 67 -20.70 -3.24 18.32
N SER A 68 -21.85 -3.85 18.29
CA SER A 68 -23.10 -3.17 17.93
C SER A 68 -24.23 -3.54 18.86
N TYR A 69 -25.08 -2.58 19.16
CA TYR A 69 -26.23 -2.77 20.00
C TYR A 69 -27.49 -2.25 19.30
N LYS A 70 -28.53 -3.06 19.34
CA LYS A 70 -29.84 -2.77 18.74
C LYS A 70 -30.82 -2.32 19.82
N PHE A 71 -31.33 -1.10 19.70
CA PHE A 71 -32.34 -0.52 20.57
C PHE A 71 -33.73 -0.77 19.96
N GLY A 72 -34.44 -1.73 20.51
CA GLY A 72 -35.69 -2.17 19.92
C GLY A 72 -35.53 -2.65 18.49
N ASP A 73 -36.49 -2.32 17.62
CA ASP A 73 -36.45 -2.70 16.20
C ASP A 73 -36.08 -1.54 15.27
N VAL A 74 -35.88 -0.37 15.84
CA VAL A 74 -35.73 0.88 15.07
C VAL A 74 -34.29 1.32 14.94
N VAL A 75 -33.54 1.37 16.03
CA VAL A 75 -32.18 1.97 16.03
C VAL A 75 -31.12 0.94 16.38
N SER A 76 -30.03 0.96 15.65
CA SER A 76 -28.80 0.21 15.98
C SER A 76 -27.61 1.14 16.02
N LEU A 77 -26.80 1.03 17.05
CA LEU A 77 -25.52 1.74 17.16
C LEU A 77 -24.37 0.75 17.09
N GLY A 78 -23.30 1.14 16.44
CA GLY A 78 -22.09 0.35 16.35
C GLY A 78 -20.85 1.20 16.63
N ALA A 79 -19.87 0.58 17.27
CA ALA A 79 -18.55 1.16 17.48
C ALA A 79 -17.48 0.12 17.24
N GLY A 80 -16.35 0.54 16.68
CA GLY A 80 -15.20 -0.33 16.42
C GLY A 80 -13.89 0.41 16.58
N LEU A 81 -12.87 -0.33 16.96
CA LEU A 81 -11.49 0.12 16.92
C LEU A 81 -10.85 -0.33 15.62
N MET A 82 -10.04 0.51 15.01
CA MET A 82 -9.22 0.18 13.85
C MET A 82 -7.77 0.10 14.31
N ILE A 83 -7.14 -1.04 14.07
CA ILE A 83 -5.73 -1.28 14.38
C ILE A 83 -5.07 -1.49 13.03
N ASP A 84 -4.39 -0.45 12.58
CA ASP A 84 -3.81 -0.39 11.24
C ASP A 84 -2.30 -0.54 11.31
N PHE A 85 -1.76 -1.35 10.40
CA PHE A 85 -0.34 -1.53 10.20
C PHE A 85 -0.06 -1.66 8.71
N GLY A 86 1.05 -1.10 8.28
CA GLY A 86 1.38 -1.04 6.88
C GLY A 86 2.86 -1.22 6.59
N SER A 87 3.15 -1.44 5.33
CA SER A 87 4.49 -1.45 4.78
C SER A 87 4.54 -0.60 3.53
N PHE A 88 5.67 0.05 3.37
CA PHE A 88 6.00 0.86 2.21
C PHE A 88 7.31 0.37 1.62
N SER A 89 7.35 0.22 0.31
CA SER A 89 8.57 -0.10 -0.44
C SER A 89 8.65 0.80 -1.65
N LEU A 90 9.82 1.39 -1.86
CA LEU A 90 10.13 2.22 -3.02
C LEU A 90 11.44 1.73 -3.64
N ASN A 91 11.41 1.52 -4.93
CA ASN A 91 12.59 1.26 -5.75
C ASN A 91 12.71 2.33 -6.84
N LYS A 92 13.88 2.92 -6.95
CA LYS A 92 14.21 3.85 -8.03
C LYS A 92 15.65 3.69 -8.49
N ALA A 93 15.89 3.94 -9.76
CA ALA A 93 17.25 4.00 -10.28
C ALA A 93 17.98 5.26 -9.77
N LEU A 94 19.23 5.12 -9.37
CA LEU A 94 20.07 6.25 -8.97
C LEU A 94 20.63 7.02 -10.17
N LEU A 95 20.78 6.34 -11.31
CA LEU A 95 21.28 6.91 -12.54
C LEU A 95 20.29 6.70 -13.68
N PRO A 96 20.21 7.60 -14.66
CA PRO A 96 19.38 7.40 -15.84
C PRO A 96 19.77 6.13 -16.59
N VAL A 97 18.78 5.48 -17.19
CA VAL A 97 19.01 4.36 -18.10
C VAL A 97 19.92 4.82 -19.24
N GLY A 98 20.97 4.06 -19.53
CA GLY A 98 21.95 4.43 -20.55
C GLY A 98 22.99 5.47 -20.10
N ALA A 99 23.06 5.81 -18.80
CA ALA A 99 24.08 6.72 -18.30
C ALA A 99 25.50 6.23 -18.59
N PHE A 100 25.72 4.92 -18.45
CA PHE A 100 27.04 4.31 -18.77
C PHE A 100 27.29 4.21 -20.28
N ASP A 101 26.26 4.07 -21.10
CA ASP A 101 26.41 4.11 -22.56
C ASP A 101 26.91 5.49 -23.00
N ALA A 102 26.37 6.55 -22.40
CA ALA A 102 26.85 7.91 -22.67
C ALA A 102 28.31 8.13 -22.21
N VAL A 103 28.66 7.60 -21.03
CA VAL A 103 30.06 7.67 -20.53
C VAL A 103 31.00 6.86 -21.43
N GLY A 104 30.59 5.69 -21.90
CA GLY A 104 31.39 4.87 -22.83
C GLY A 104 31.64 5.54 -24.17
N GLN A 105 30.68 6.34 -24.65
CA GLN A 105 30.85 7.16 -25.87
C GLN A 105 31.80 8.35 -25.66
N LEU A 106 31.72 9.01 -24.50
CA LEU A 106 32.56 10.13 -24.16
C LEU A 106 34.01 9.74 -23.78
N MET A 107 34.16 8.57 -23.19
CA MET A 107 35.42 7.99 -22.70
C MET A 107 35.61 6.56 -23.20
N PRO A 108 35.99 6.33 -24.46
CA PRO A 108 36.08 4.98 -25.04
C PRO A 108 37.04 4.05 -24.29
N GLN A 109 38.05 4.59 -23.61
CA GLN A 109 38.97 3.82 -22.78
C GLN A 109 38.29 3.14 -21.56
N LEU A 110 37.15 3.65 -21.11
CA LEU A 110 36.38 3.05 -20.02
C LEU A 110 35.32 2.05 -20.52
N ALA A 111 35.04 2.03 -21.82
CA ALA A 111 34.02 1.15 -22.41
C ALA A 111 34.17 -0.34 -22.02
N PRO A 112 35.38 -0.94 -21.93
CA PRO A 112 35.53 -2.34 -21.49
C PRO A 112 35.11 -2.55 -20.03
N ALA A 113 35.33 -1.56 -19.19
CA ALA A 113 34.99 -1.64 -17.76
C ALA A 113 33.49 -1.44 -17.46
N ILE A 114 32.82 -0.64 -18.28
CA ILE A 114 31.41 -0.26 -18.06
C ILE A 114 30.45 -0.97 -19.03
N GLY A 115 30.96 -1.69 -20.01
CA GLY A 115 30.13 -2.36 -21.03
C GLY A 115 29.17 -3.41 -20.47
N SER A 116 29.49 -4.00 -19.29
CA SER A 116 28.58 -4.91 -18.60
C SER A 116 27.32 -4.23 -18.06
N PHE A 117 27.31 -2.91 -17.94
CA PHE A 117 26.17 -2.13 -17.45
C PHE A 117 25.37 -1.45 -18.59
N ALA A 118 25.73 -1.74 -19.84
CA ALA A 118 25.05 -1.17 -21.00
C ALA A 118 23.56 -1.53 -21.00
N GLY A 119 22.69 -0.51 -21.09
CA GLY A 119 21.24 -0.67 -21.09
C GLY A 119 20.63 -1.10 -19.74
N GLN A 120 21.41 -1.17 -18.67
CA GLN A 120 20.93 -1.53 -17.33
C GLN A 120 20.94 -0.35 -16.37
N ASN A 121 20.22 -0.47 -15.27
CA ASN A 121 20.33 0.45 -14.12
C ASN A 121 21.48 -0.06 -13.23
N PRO A 122 22.63 0.61 -13.20
CA PRO A 122 23.80 0.12 -12.49
C PRO A 122 23.67 0.15 -10.98
N ALA A 123 22.78 0.99 -10.44
CA ALA A 123 22.50 1.09 -9.02
C ALA A 123 21.05 1.54 -8.79
N ASN A 124 20.37 0.84 -7.93
CA ASN A 124 19.01 1.15 -7.47
C ASN A 124 19.01 1.53 -5.99
N LEU A 125 18.21 2.52 -5.65
CA LEU A 125 17.90 2.85 -4.26
C LEU A 125 16.63 2.11 -3.87
N LEU A 126 16.77 1.23 -2.90
CA LEU A 126 15.67 0.50 -2.26
C LEU A 126 15.39 1.17 -0.92
N LEU A 127 14.16 1.62 -0.74
CA LEU A 127 13.66 2.15 0.53
C LEU A 127 12.51 1.26 0.98
N ASP A 128 12.72 0.60 2.10
CA ASP A 128 11.71 -0.22 2.75
C ASP A 128 11.38 0.36 4.11
N GLY A 129 10.10 0.50 4.41
CA GLY A 129 9.64 1.01 5.69
C GLY A 129 8.40 0.26 6.18
N LYS A 130 8.31 0.10 7.49
CA LYS A 130 7.11 -0.42 8.15
C LYS A 130 6.47 0.69 8.97
N SER A 131 5.16 0.78 8.95
CA SER A 131 4.46 1.70 9.83
C SER A 131 4.39 1.13 11.23
N LYS A 132 4.43 2.01 12.24
CA LYS A 132 3.93 1.65 13.57
C LYS A 132 2.47 1.27 13.50
N VAL A 133 2.04 0.49 14.48
CA VAL A 133 0.63 0.24 14.73
C VAL A 133 -0.06 1.57 14.97
N SER A 134 -1.07 1.86 14.19
CA SER A 134 -1.86 3.07 14.31
C SER A 134 -3.28 2.70 14.71
N ILE A 135 -3.85 3.48 15.61
CA ILE A 135 -5.16 3.20 16.17
C ILE A 135 -6.14 4.29 15.71
N GLY A 136 -7.29 3.85 15.27
CA GLY A 136 -8.43 4.70 14.96
C GLY A 136 -9.71 4.11 15.55
N TYR A 137 -10.81 4.78 15.33
CA TYR A 137 -12.13 4.30 15.72
C TYR A 137 -13.16 4.58 14.62
N ASN A 138 -14.22 3.79 14.62
CA ASN A 138 -15.39 4.04 13.81
C ASN A 138 -16.64 4.01 14.68
N LEU A 139 -17.63 4.77 14.27
CA LEU A 139 -18.96 4.82 14.86
C LEU A 139 -19.98 4.69 13.74
N GLY A 140 -21.05 3.98 14.01
CA GLY A 140 -22.12 3.79 13.05
C GLY A 140 -23.50 3.86 13.72
N VAL A 141 -24.44 4.39 12.99
CA VAL A 141 -25.86 4.37 13.36
C VAL A 141 -26.67 3.83 12.18
N MET A 142 -27.63 3.01 12.50
CA MET A 142 -28.61 2.48 11.53
C MET A 142 -30.00 2.66 12.09
N VAL A 143 -30.91 3.19 11.26
CA VAL A 143 -32.29 3.47 11.63
C VAL A 143 -33.22 2.78 10.64
N ASN A 144 -34.05 1.89 11.12
CA ASN A 144 -35.13 1.26 10.35
C ASN A 144 -36.33 2.20 10.35
N VAL A 145 -36.44 3.02 9.30
CA VAL A 145 -37.57 3.98 9.16
C VAL A 145 -38.88 3.23 8.89
N SER A 146 -38.81 2.13 8.17
CA SER A 146 -39.93 1.24 7.91
C SER A 146 -39.43 -0.18 7.63
N LYS A 147 -40.36 -1.13 7.43
CA LYS A 147 -40.00 -2.51 7.03
C LYS A 147 -39.27 -2.59 5.69
N LYS A 148 -39.28 -1.51 4.89
CA LYS A 148 -38.67 -1.48 3.56
C LYS A 148 -37.52 -0.49 3.44
N ILE A 149 -37.36 0.42 4.41
CA ILE A 149 -36.37 1.51 4.34
C ILE A 149 -35.53 1.50 5.60
N THR A 150 -34.22 1.34 5.40
CA THR A 150 -33.21 1.46 6.45
C THR A 150 -32.23 2.55 6.03
N LEU A 151 -31.96 3.49 6.90
CA LEU A 151 -30.96 4.55 6.75
C LEU A 151 -29.76 4.23 7.63
N GLY A 152 -28.56 4.48 7.12
CA GLY A 152 -27.32 4.27 7.85
C GLY A 152 -26.39 5.47 7.68
N ALA A 153 -25.68 5.80 8.75
CA ALA A 153 -24.58 6.74 8.71
C ALA A 153 -23.39 6.18 9.49
N SER A 154 -22.20 6.45 9.03
CA SER A 154 -20.98 6.02 9.71
C SER A 154 -19.94 7.12 9.68
N TYR A 155 -19.16 7.17 10.74
CA TYR A 155 -18.00 8.03 10.90
C TYR A 155 -16.77 7.19 11.16
N ARG A 156 -15.68 7.51 10.49
CA ARG A 156 -14.39 6.89 10.70
C ARG A 156 -13.37 7.97 11.06
N SER A 157 -12.65 7.77 12.15
CA SER A 157 -11.62 8.71 12.56
C SER A 157 -10.45 8.71 11.56
N LYS A 158 -9.71 9.79 11.54
CA LYS A 158 -8.42 9.86 10.88
C LYS A 158 -7.44 8.88 11.57
N VAL A 159 -6.66 8.16 10.78
CA VAL A 159 -5.54 7.33 11.24
C VAL A 159 -4.25 7.90 10.66
N ASN A 160 -3.31 8.21 11.52
CA ASN A 160 -1.98 8.66 11.10
C ASN A 160 -1.05 7.46 11.05
N LEU A 161 -0.63 7.06 9.86
CA LEU A 161 0.39 6.04 9.65
C LEU A 161 1.76 6.72 9.70
N SER A 162 2.51 6.48 10.78
CA SER A 162 3.89 6.96 10.92
C SER A 162 4.84 5.83 10.55
N VAL A 163 5.72 6.09 9.61
CA VAL A 163 6.81 5.16 9.28
C VAL A 163 7.97 5.48 10.22
N GLU A 164 8.32 4.54 11.08
CA GLU A 164 9.50 4.62 11.92
C GLU A 164 10.46 3.49 11.58
N GLY A 165 11.67 3.90 11.21
CA GLY A 165 12.70 2.97 10.75
C GLY A 165 12.41 2.46 9.34
N GLY A 166 13.27 2.76 8.44
CA GLY A 166 13.31 2.24 7.09
C GLY A 166 14.73 1.85 6.76
N ASP A 167 14.89 0.77 6.03
CA ASP A 167 16.18 0.40 5.46
C ASP A 167 16.32 1.10 4.11
N ALA A 168 17.42 1.84 3.97
CA ALA A 168 17.85 2.36 2.68
C ALA A 168 19.02 1.51 2.22
N LYS A 169 18.83 0.81 1.11
CA LYS A 169 19.88 -0.03 0.50
C LYS A 169 20.16 0.43 -0.91
N VAL A 170 21.41 0.40 -1.28
CA VAL A 170 21.82 0.55 -2.68
C VAL A 170 22.12 -0.84 -3.20
N ALA A 171 21.34 -1.30 -4.18
CA ALA A 171 21.58 -2.54 -4.89
C ALA A 171 22.34 -2.23 -6.17
N TYR A 172 23.45 -2.91 -6.39
CA TYR A 172 24.25 -2.83 -7.63
C TYR A 172 23.85 -3.94 -8.60
N ALA A 173 24.01 -3.70 -9.88
CA ALA A 173 23.63 -4.66 -10.93
C ALA A 173 24.43 -5.97 -10.91
N ASN A 174 25.50 -6.04 -10.14
CA ASN A 174 26.40 -7.21 -10.02
C ASN A 174 26.30 -7.95 -8.67
N ASP A 175 25.32 -7.60 -7.83
CA ASP A 175 25.05 -8.31 -6.55
C ASP A 175 24.04 -9.46 -6.71
#